data_7af4a5100e24ee14d451d5e23d97687a
#
_entry.id   7af4a5100e24ee14d451d5e23d97687a
#
_cell.length_a   1.000
_cell.length_b   1.000
_cell.length_c   1.000
_cell.angle_alpha   90.00
_cell.angle_beta   90.00
_cell.angle_gamma   90.00
#
_symmetry.space_group_name_H-M   'P 1'
#
loop_
_entity.id
_entity.type
_entity.pdbx_description
1 polymer ?
#
loop_
_entity_poly.entity_id
_entity_poly.type
_entity_poly.pdbx_seq_one_letter_code
_entity_poly.pdbx_strand_id
1 'polypeptide(L)'
;MRLLRRTLCLSVLTALCCVSTGLADQEAGSPLYEQAARAAERDGYRLLTTAGLREMLLVEPGVLLVDVRFAYEYAAGHMSGAVSLPVDLADWGDLPSARRQAFVDVLGADKDRIIVVYCRGFR
;
A
#
# COMPACT_ATOMS: atom_id res chain seq x y z
N MET A 1 27.49 -18.07 61.81
CA MET A 1 26.86 -17.20 60.80
C MET A 1 27.79 -17.04 59.60
N ARG A 2 27.54 -17.74 58.51
CA ARG A 2 28.32 -17.64 57.27
C ARG A 2 27.40 -17.12 56.17
N LEU A 3 27.64 -15.86 55.72
CA LEU A 3 26.94 -15.30 54.58
C LEU A 3 27.42 -15.93 53.30
N LEU A 4 26.52 -16.60 52.58
CA LEU A 4 26.73 -17.15 51.25
C LEU A 4 26.47 -16.03 50.23
N ARG A 5 27.53 -15.47 49.63
CA ARG A 5 27.43 -14.55 48.47
C ARG A 5 27.07 -15.35 47.25
N ARG A 6 25.82 -15.19 46.78
CA ARG A 6 25.40 -15.66 45.45
C ARG A 6 25.83 -14.64 44.39
N THR A 7 26.86 -15.00 43.65
CA THR A 7 27.26 -14.31 42.43
C THR A 7 26.19 -14.54 41.36
N LEU A 8 25.44 -13.46 41.04
CA LEU A 8 24.48 -13.45 39.96
C LEU A 8 25.26 -13.36 38.62
N CYS A 9 25.32 -14.45 37.87
CA CYS A 9 25.87 -14.45 36.54
C CYS A 9 24.84 -13.81 35.60
N LEU A 10 25.07 -12.54 35.21
CA LEU A 10 24.21 -11.83 34.28
C LEU A 10 24.60 -12.26 32.85
N SER A 11 23.90 -13.26 32.34
CA SER A 11 24.00 -13.64 30.94
C SER A 11 23.35 -12.56 30.07
N VAL A 12 24.16 -11.72 29.48
CA VAL A 12 23.72 -10.77 28.45
C VAL A 12 23.37 -11.59 27.21
N LEU A 13 22.10 -11.89 27.04
CA LEU A 13 21.54 -12.43 25.82
C LEU A 13 21.48 -11.28 24.80
N THR A 14 22.53 -11.12 24.00
CA THR A 14 22.50 -10.24 22.81
C THR A 14 21.52 -10.84 21.83
N ALA A 15 20.27 -10.38 21.89
CA ALA A 15 19.29 -10.62 20.83
C ALA A 15 19.82 -9.94 19.56
N LEU A 16 20.35 -10.74 18.65
CA LEU A 16 20.67 -10.32 17.28
C LEU A 16 19.35 -10.03 16.59
N CYS A 17 18.90 -8.78 16.70
CA CYS A 17 17.78 -8.27 15.94
C CYS A 17 18.22 -8.22 14.48
N CYS A 18 17.94 -9.29 13.72
CA CYS A 18 18.05 -9.25 12.26
C CYS A 18 17.02 -8.23 11.76
N VAL A 19 17.50 -7.01 11.58
CA VAL A 19 16.74 -5.97 10.91
C VAL A 19 16.69 -6.37 9.43
N SER A 20 15.61 -6.98 9.02
CA SER A 20 15.28 -7.17 7.61
C SER A 20 14.80 -5.83 7.00
N THR A 21 15.69 -4.86 6.99
CA THR A 21 15.54 -3.61 6.24
C THR A 21 15.99 -3.87 4.81
N GLY A 22 15.15 -4.46 3.98
CA GLY A 22 15.79 -4.83 2.73
C GLY A 22 15.05 -4.51 1.44
N LEU A 23 13.75 -4.53 1.40
CA LEU A 23 13.05 -4.40 0.12
C LEU A 23 12.11 -3.19 0.04
N ALA A 24 11.52 -2.75 1.14
CA ALA A 24 10.61 -1.60 1.15
C ALA A 24 11.32 -0.25 0.99
N ASP A 25 12.54 -0.11 1.57
CA ASP A 25 13.34 1.12 1.43
C ASP A 25 13.95 1.28 0.03
N GLN A 26 14.14 0.18 -0.70
CA GLN A 26 14.72 0.22 -2.04
C GLN A 26 13.73 0.76 -3.09
N GLU A 27 12.43 0.62 -2.88
CA GLU A 27 11.40 1.23 -3.73
C GLU A 27 11.35 2.75 -3.58
N ALA A 28 11.45 3.25 -2.35
CA ALA A 28 11.36 4.68 -2.03
C ALA A 28 12.52 5.53 -2.58
N GLY A 29 13.67 4.93 -2.88
CA GLY A 29 14.85 5.62 -3.44
C GLY A 29 15.02 5.45 -4.95
N SER A 30 14.11 4.79 -5.64
CA SER A 30 14.24 4.61 -7.08
C SER A 30 13.86 5.86 -7.87
N PRO A 31 14.51 6.16 -9.01
CA PRO A 31 14.15 7.30 -9.86
C PRO A 31 12.68 7.29 -10.30
N LEU A 32 12.10 6.11 -10.47
CA LEU A 32 10.68 5.95 -10.81
C LEU A 32 9.79 6.36 -9.64
N TYR A 33 10.16 5.98 -8.41
CA TYR A 33 9.43 6.38 -7.22
C TYR A 33 9.48 7.90 -7.00
N GLU A 34 10.64 8.53 -7.19
CA GLU A 34 10.78 9.99 -7.09
C GLU A 34 9.94 10.73 -8.14
N GLN A 35 9.90 10.22 -9.37
CA GLN A 35 9.04 10.78 -10.42
C GLN A 35 7.56 10.67 -10.05
N ALA A 36 7.14 9.51 -9.54
CA ALA A 36 5.77 9.29 -9.08
C ALA A 36 5.44 10.18 -7.87
N ALA A 37 6.39 10.38 -6.95
CA ALA A 37 6.22 11.28 -5.79
C ALA A 37 5.95 12.73 -6.22
N ARG A 38 6.70 13.23 -7.21
CA ARG A 38 6.46 14.56 -7.78
C ARG A 38 5.09 14.66 -8.46
N ALA A 39 4.64 13.60 -9.13
CA ALA A 39 3.31 13.56 -9.72
C ALA A 39 2.22 13.55 -8.64
N ALA A 40 2.41 12.75 -7.60
CA ALA A 40 1.50 12.66 -6.47
C ALA A 40 1.31 14.01 -5.77
N GLU A 41 2.40 14.73 -5.52
CA GLU A 41 2.36 16.06 -4.92
C GLU A 41 1.60 17.07 -5.81
N ARG A 42 1.87 17.07 -7.12
CA ARG A 42 1.19 17.95 -8.09
C ARG A 42 -0.31 17.65 -8.17
N ASP A 43 -0.68 16.38 -8.16
CA ASP A 43 -2.04 15.91 -8.44
C ASP A 43 -2.86 15.66 -7.15
N GLY A 44 -2.26 15.89 -5.97
CA GLY A 44 -2.93 15.89 -4.68
C GLY A 44 -3.25 14.51 -4.11
N TYR A 45 -2.50 13.46 -4.50
CA TYR A 45 -2.59 12.14 -3.88
C TYR A 45 -1.30 11.77 -3.13
N ARG A 46 -1.31 10.69 -2.39
CA ARG A 46 -0.14 10.20 -1.65
C ARG A 46 0.33 8.87 -2.22
N LEU A 47 1.63 8.70 -2.33
CA LEU A 47 2.22 7.40 -2.61
C LEU A 47 2.29 6.58 -1.33
N LEU A 48 2.12 5.28 -1.51
CA LEU A 48 2.18 4.31 -0.44
C LEU A 48 3.13 3.18 -0.87
N THR A 49 4.08 2.84 -0.01
CA THR A 49 4.91 1.65 -0.22
C THR A 49 4.11 0.39 0.13
N THR A 50 4.58 -0.76 -0.32
CA THR A 50 3.97 -2.06 0.05
C THR A 50 3.94 -2.27 1.56
N ALA A 51 5.00 -1.84 2.28
CA ALA A 51 5.04 -1.89 3.73
C ALA A 51 4.00 -0.97 4.36
N GLY A 52 3.92 0.29 3.90
CA GLY A 52 2.93 1.25 4.37
C GLY A 52 1.48 0.83 4.11
N LEU A 53 1.22 0.20 2.95
CA LEU A 53 -0.10 -0.38 2.68
C LEU A 53 -0.44 -1.50 3.69
N ARG A 54 0.51 -2.38 3.96
CA ARG A 54 0.31 -3.47 4.93
C ARG A 54 -0.01 -2.93 6.33
N GLU A 55 0.72 -1.93 6.78
CA GLU A 55 0.45 -1.27 8.07
C GLU A 55 -0.92 -0.59 8.09
N MET A 56 -1.25 0.16 7.03
CA MET A 56 -2.55 0.82 6.89
C MET A 56 -3.71 -0.18 6.99
N LEU A 57 -3.64 -1.29 6.29
CA LEU A 57 -4.69 -2.33 6.30
C LEU A 57 -4.88 -2.99 7.67
N LEU A 58 -3.89 -2.93 8.57
CA LEU A 58 -4.01 -3.44 9.94
C LEU A 58 -4.75 -2.49 10.88
N VAL A 59 -4.69 -1.17 10.62
CA VAL A 59 -5.22 -0.15 11.55
C VAL A 59 -6.45 0.57 11.02
N GLU A 60 -6.68 0.56 9.71
CA GLU A 60 -7.78 1.27 9.05
C GLU A 60 -8.79 0.30 8.42
N PRO A 61 -9.85 -0.08 9.14
CA PRO A 61 -10.77 -1.13 8.69
C PRO A 61 -11.65 -0.73 7.50
N GLY A 62 -11.70 0.55 7.14
CA GLY A 62 -12.57 1.10 6.09
C GLY A 62 -11.90 1.34 4.74
N VAL A 63 -10.62 0.96 4.58
CA VAL A 63 -9.88 1.17 3.34
C VAL A 63 -10.53 0.42 2.18
N LEU A 64 -10.79 1.14 1.07
CA LEU A 64 -11.15 0.53 -0.20
C LEU A 64 -9.88 0.30 -1.03
N LEU A 65 -9.56 -0.95 -1.29
CA LEU A 65 -8.44 -1.31 -2.16
C LEU A 65 -8.96 -1.56 -3.58
N VAL A 66 -8.45 -0.80 -4.55
CA VAL A 66 -8.91 -0.82 -5.95
C VAL A 66 -7.80 -1.26 -6.88
N ASP A 67 -8.05 -2.31 -7.63
CA ASP A 67 -7.19 -2.79 -8.72
C ASP A 67 -7.64 -2.17 -10.04
N VAL A 68 -6.81 -1.29 -10.61
CA VAL A 68 -7.12 -0.62 -11.88
C VAL A 68 -6.49 -1.30 -13.09
N ARG A 69 -5.87 -2.47 -12.92
CA ARG A 69 -5.33 -3.27 -14.00
C ARG A 69 -6.45 -3.84 -14.88
N PHE A 70 -6.09 -4.42 -16.01
CA PHE A 70 -7.08 -5.11 -16.85
C PHE A 70 -7.75 -6.27 -16.10
N ALA A 71 -9.00 -6.54 -16.46
CA ALA A 71 -9.81 -7.57 -15.78
C ALA A 71 -9.16 -8.97 -15.82
N TYR A 72 -8.44 -9.33 -16.90
CA TYR A 72 -7.73 -10.60 -16.98
C TYR A 72 -6.56 -10.71 -15.99
N GLU A 73 -5.92 -9.58 -15.65
CA GLU A 73 -4.84 -9.55 -14.67
C GLU A 73 -5.37 -9.69 -13.24
N TYR A 74 -6.49 -9.03 -12.97
CA TYR A 74 -7.21 -9.21 -11.71
C TYR A 74 -7.63 -10.68 -11.52
N ALA A 75 -8.18 -11.29 -12.57
CA ALA A 75 -8.58 -12.70 -12.53
C ALA A 75 -7.40 -13.66 -12.35
N ALA A 76 -6.23 -13.33 -12.89
CA ALA A 76 -5.01 -14.13 -12.73
C ALA A 76 -4.42 -14.04 -11.29
N GLY A 77 -4.71 -12.96 -10.57
CA GLY A 77 -4.31 -12.76 -9.18
C GLY A 77 -4.36 -11.29 -8.77
N HIS A 78 -4.87 -11.02 -7.59
CA HIS A 78 -5.04 -9.68 -7.03
C HIS A 78 -4.81 -9.67 -5.52
N MET A 79 -4.65 -8.49 -4.93
CA MET A 79 -4.54 -8.36 -3.48
C MET A 79 -5.85 -8.72 -2.81
N SER A 80 -5.79 -9.49 -1.73
CA SER A 80 -6.98 -9.93 -0.99
C SER A 80 -7.84 -8.72 -0.58
N GLY A 81 -9.13 -8.80 -0.86
CA GLY A 81 -10.10 -7.72 -0.57
C GLY A 81 -10.11 -6.57 -1.59
N ALA A 82 -9.28 -6.62 -2.62
CA ALA A 82 -9.32 -5.61 -3.68
C ALA A 82 -10.55 -5.76 -4.57
N VAL A 83 -11.07 -4.63 -5.03
CA VAL A 83 -12.16 -4.55 -6.01
C VAL A 83 -11.58 -4.21 -7.37
N SER A 84 -12.04 -4.89 -8.43
CA SER A 84 -11.61 -4.62 -9.80
C SER A 84 -12.34 -3.41 -10.38
N LEU A 85 -11.57 -2.41 -10.80
CA LEU A 85 -12.08 -1.25 -11.53
C LEU A 85 -11.05 -0.91 -12.64
N PRO A 86 -11.00 -1.68 -13.72
CA PRO A 86 -10.03 -1.46 -14.80
C PRO A 86 -10.13 -0.04 -15.36
N VAL A 87 -8.99 0.63 -15.52
CA VAL A 87 -8.90 1.96 -16.12
C VAL A 87 -8.16 1.86 -17.44
N ASP A 88 -8.74 2.44 -18.48
CA ASP A 88 -8.14 2.55 -19.82
C ASP A 88 -7.69 4.00 -20.08
N LEU A 89 -6.73 4.16 -21.00
CA LEU A 89 -6.33 5.49 -21.48
C LEU A 89 -7.50 6.24 -22.15
N ALA A 90 -8.49 5.54 -22.70
CA ALA A 90 -9.72 6.13 -23.22
C ALA A 90 -10.59 6.77 -22.14
N ASP A 91 -10.40 6.41 -20.87
CA ASP A 91 -11.10 7.01 -19.73
C ASP A 91 -10.59 8.43 -19.36
N TRP A 92 -9.56 8.94 -20.04
CA TRP A 92 -8.98 10.27 -19.75
C TRP A 92 -9.75 11.44 -20.36
N GLY A 93 -10.78 11.18 -21.12
CA GLY A 93 -11.63 12.19 -21.71
C GLY A 93 -12.98 12.32 -20.98
N ASP A 94 -13.99 12.67 -21.77
CA ASP A 94 -15.36 12.67 -21.27
C ASP A 94 -15.85 11.24 -21.10
N LEU A 95 -15.98 10.79 -19.88
CA LEU A 95 -16.46 9.46 -19.57
C LEU A 95 -17.94 9.31 -19.98
N PRO A 96 -18.30 8.27 -20.74
CA PRO A 96 -19.69 7.91 -20.95
C PRO A 96 -20.43 7.76 -19.62
N SER A 97 -21.71 8.11 -19.57
CA SER A 97 -22.50 8.09 -18.33
C SER A 97 -22.49 6.73 -17.60
N ALA A 98 -22.58 5.64 -18.37
CA ALA A 98 -22.51 4.28 -17.81
C ALA A 98 -21.14 4.01 -17.16
N ARG A 99 -20.05 4.49 -17.77
CA ARG A 99 -18.69 4.33 -17.25
C ARG A 99 -18.49 5.17 -15.98
N ARG A 100 -18.98 6.41 -15.99
CA ARG A 100 -18.99 7.28 -14.80
C ARG A 100 -19.76 6.64 -13.65
N GLN A 101 -20.92 6.04 -13.93
CA GLN A 101 -21.72 5.35 -12.92
C GLN A 101 -20.94 4.16 -12.32
N ALA A 102 -20.24 3.37 -13.11
CA ALA A 102 -19.41 2.27 -12.63
C ALA A 102 -18.33 2.73 -11.63
N PHE A 103 -17.71 3.89 -11.86
CA PHE A 103 -16.79 4.49 -10.88
C PHE A 103 -17.51 4.87 -9.59
N VAL A 104 -18.66 5.53 -9.68
CA VAL A 104 -19.46 5.93 -8.50
C VAL A 104 -19.90 4.71 -7.69
N ASP A 105 -20.32 3.65 -8.35
CA ASP A 105 -20.78 2.42 -7.71
C ASP A 105 -19.67 1.73 -6.92
N VAL A 106 -18.43 1.73 -7.45
CA VAL A 106 -17.27 1.13 -6.79
C VAL A 106 -16.72 2.03 -5.69
N LEU A 107 -16.50 3.31 -5.99
CA LEU A 107 -15.87 4.25 -5.06
C LEU A 107 -16.80 4.67 -3.93
N GLY A 108 -18.10 4.66 -4.17
CA GLY A 108 -19.13 5.05 -3.20
C GLY A 108 -19.31 6.57 -3.08
N ALA A 109 -20.24 6.96 -2.22
CA ALA A 109 -20.59 8.37 -1.99
C ALA A 109 -19.79 9.03 -0.86
N ASP A 110 -19.15 8.22 -0.01
CA ASP A 110 -18.37 8.72 1.13
C ASP A 110 -17.07 9.36 0.64
N LYS A 111 -16.96 10.68 0.83
CA LYS A 111 -15.80 11.48 0.40
C LYS A 111 -14.61 11.39 1.36
N ASP A 112 -14.84 10.93 2.58
CA ASP A 112 -13.80 10.78 3.60
C ASP A 112 -13.21 9.37 3.62
N ARG A 113 -13.75 8.47 2.81
CA ARG A 113 -13.26 7.10 2.70
C ARG A 113 -11.84 7.07 2.13
N ILE A 114 -10.95 6.33 2.79
CA ILE A 114 -9.59 6.09 2.28
C ILE A 114 -9.69 5.09 1.11
N ILE A 115 -9.22 5.52 -0.06
CA ILE A 115 -9.15 4.70 -1.26
C ILE A 115 -7.69 4.52 -1.64
N VAL A 116 -7.25 3.27 -1.74
CA VAL A 116 -5.92 2.90 -2.22
C VAL A 116 -6.04 2.25 -3.59
N VAL A 117 -5.40 2.87 -4.57
CA VAL A 117 -5.40 2.40 -5.95
C VAL A 117 -4.05 1.77 -6.27
N TYR A 118 -4.03 0.63 -6.93
CA TYR A 118 -2.79 0.02 -7.41
C TYR A 118 -2.89 -0.47 -8.86
N CYS A 119 -1.75 -0.45 -9.51
CA CYS A 119 -1.56 -0.95 -10.88
C CYS A 119 -0.25 -1.75 -10.98
N ARG A 120 0.22 -2.04 -12.21
CA ARG A 120 1.47 -2.79 -12.44
C ARG A 120 2.75 -2.02 -12.13
N GLY A 121 2.71 -0.71 -12.12
CA GLY A 121 3.87 0.15 -11.90
C GLY A 121 3.64 1.58 -12.40
N PHE A 122 4.62 2.42 -12.14
CA PHE A 122 4.64 3.80 -12.61
C PHE A 122 5.15 3.83 -14.06
N ARG A 123 4.27 4.03 -15.02
CA ARG A 123 4.63 4.25 -16.42
C ARG A 123 3.89 5.42 -16.96
#